data_869337096181439bd1cc3886b405b2db
#
_entry.id   869337096181439bd1cc3886b405b2db
#
_cell.length_a   1.000
_cell.length_b   1.000
_cell.length_c   1.000
_cell.angle_alpha   90.00
_cell.angle_beta   90.00
_cell.angle_gamma   90.00
#
_symmetry.space_group_name_H-M   'P 1'
#
loop_
_entity.id
_entity.type
_entity.pdbx_description
1 polymer ?
#
loop_
_entity_poly.entity_id
_entity_poly.type
_entity_poly.pdbx_seq_one_letter_code
_entity_poly.pdbx_strand_id
1 'polypeptide(L)'
;MIKKIFKLIIISNLLALTVNANQKIMLDETDKITSPLPLPYNGKVYSTNDLNNFISNTITKNKKPIVIFGANWCPDCRIFSATMNIPKIKSYIDKNFEILYVDVKRYEINMSLMEEYGIESAEGIPRLLVFDANKKLINSSNTTEWRTARDRTSQEIFNFFQDMNSN
;
A
#
# COMPACT_ATOMS: atom_id res chain seq x y z
N MET A 1 -23.63 -66.99 30.27
CA MET A 1 -23.46 -66.44 28.95
C MET A 1 -23.23 -64.92 29.10
N ILE A 2 -21.97 -64.48 29.04
CA ILE A 2 -21.60 -63.07 29.27
C ILE A 2 -21.32 -62.45 27.88
N LYS A 3 -22.20 -61.56 27.44
CA LYS A 3 -22.00 -60.82 26.20
C LYS A 3 -21.03 -59.66 26.45
N LYS A 4 -19.81 -59.76 25.92
CA LYS A 4 -18.83 -58.60 25.85
C LYS A 4 -19.27 -57.65 24.80
N ILE A 5 -19.62 -56.42 25.21
CA ILE A 5 -19.89 -55.27 24.33
C ILE A 5 -18.54 -54.60 24.04
N PHE A 6 -18.06 -54.72 22.82
CA PHE A 6 -16.88 -53.94 22.31
C PHE A 6 -17.34 -52.52 21.99
N LYS A 7 -16.93 -51.55 22.80
CA LYS A 7 -17.07 -50.12 22.46
C LYS A 7 -15.96 -49.74 21.50
N LEU A 8 -16.32 -49.52 20.24
CA LEU A 8 -15.45 -48.96 19.22
C LEU A 8 -15.30 -47.46 19.48
N ILE A 9 -14.14 -47.02 19.93
CA ILE A 9 -13.81 -45.59 20.08
C ILE A 9 -13.30 -45.12 18.73
N ILE A 10 -14.13 -44.36 18.01
CA ILE A 10 -13.71 -43.65 16.79
C ILE A 10 -13.01 -42.39 17.25
N ILE A 11 -11.68 -42.39 17.18
CA ILE A 11 -10.85 -41.19 17.36
C ILE A 11 -10.91 -40.41 16.05
N SER A 12 -11.77 -39.41 16.02
CA SER A 12 -11.81 -38.42 14.92
C SER A 12 -10.57 -37.53 15.02
N ASN A 13 -9.58 -37.80 14.19
CA ASN A 13 -8.43 -36.89 13.99
C ASN A 13 -8.93 -35.63 13.23
N LEU A 14 -9.32 -34.64 13.99
CA LEU A 14 -9.56 -33.28 13.46
C LEU A 14 -8.20 -32.68 13.13
N LEU A 15 -7.77 -32.86 11.88
CA LEU A 15 -6.59 -32.15 11.34
C LEU A 15 -6.94 -30.67 11.30
N ALA A 16 -6.53 -29.91 12.32
CA ALA A 16 -6.60 -28.46 12.30
C ALA A 16 -5.66 -27.98 11.19
N LEU A 17 -6.24 -27.59 10.05
CA LEU A 17 -5.56 -26.78 9.04
C LEU A 17 -5.23 -25.44 9.68
N THR A 18 -4.02 -25.32 10.23
CA THR A 18 -3.47 -24.02 10.58
C THR A 18 -3.26 -23.26 9.27
N VAL A 19 -4.22 -22.40 8.94
CA VAL A 19 -4.05 -21.39 7.90
C VAL A 19 -2.88 -20.54 8.38
N ASN A 20 -1.72 -20.72 7.74
CA ASN A 20 -0.58 -19.83 7.92
C ASN A 20 -0.98 -18.43 7.40
N ALA A 21 -1.58 -17.64 8.29
CA ALA A 21 -1.84 -16.24 8.03
C ALA A 21 -0.48 -15.55 7.86
N ASN A 22 -0.26 -14.98 6.66
CA ASN A 22 0.72 -13.95 6.38
C ASN A 22 2.21 -14.32 6.24
N GLN A 23 2.54 -15.32 5.43
CA GLN A 23 3.90 -15.32 4.89
C GLN A 23 4.04 -14.20 3.83
N LYS A 24 4.88 -13.17 4.13
CA LYS A 24 5.14 -12.08 3.19
C LYS A 24 5.81 -12.62 1.91
N ILE A 25 5.40 -12.06 0.78
CA ILE A 25 6.05 -12.32 -0.51
C ILE A 25 7.43 -11.66 -0.46
N MET A 26 8.46 -12.44 -0.77
CA MET A 26 9.84 -11.98 -0.81
C MET A 26 10.27 -11.66 -2.24
N LEU A 27 11.07 -10.61 -2.37
CA LEU A 27 11.78 -10.29 -3.61
C LEU A 27 13.02 -11.15 -3.74
N ASP A 28 13.47 -11.37 -4.96
CA ASP A 28 14.71 -12.05 -5.27
C ASP A 28 15.69 -11.10 -5.99
N GLU A 29 16.87 -11.63 -6.37
CA GLU A 29 17.94 -10.83 -6.97
C GLU A 29 17.57 -10.23 -8.34
N THR A 30 16.53 -10.72 -9.00
CA THR A 30 16.05 -10.22 -10.30
C THR A 30 15.06 -9.08 -10.13
N ASP A 31 14.45 -8.92 -8.95
CA ASP A 31 13.46 -7.90 -8.61
C ASP A 31 14.15 -6.56 -8.30
N LYS A 32 14.61 -5.86 -9.34
CA LYS A 32 15.38 -4.61 -9.23
C LYS A 32 14.69 -3.44 -9.87
N ILE A 33 14.95 -2.26 -9.33
CA ILE A 33 14.58 -0.99 -9.97
C ILE A 33 15.30 -0.87 -11.31
N THR A 34 14.59 -0.42 -12.33
CA THR A 34 15.12 -0.15 -13.68
C THR A 34 15.26 1.35 -13.92
N SER A 35 16.21 1.71 -14.79
CA SER A 35 16.39 3.09 -15.25
C SER A 35 15.76 3.27 -16.63
N PRO A 36 15.29 4.49 -16.98
CA PRO A 36 15.25 5.69 -16.13
C PRO A 36 14.15 5.62 -15.06
N LEU A 37 14.37 6.34 -13.92
CA LEU A 37 13.37 6.42 -12.87
C LEU A 37 12.10 7.12 -13.38
N PRO A 38 10.90 6.67 -12.97
CA PRO A 38 9.63 7.23 -13.44
C PRO A 38 9.42 8.69 -13.01
N LEU A 39 8.53 9.37 -13.74
CA LEU A 39 8.09 10.74 -13.50
C LEU A 39 6.55 10.76 -13.42
N PRO A 40 5.93 10.20 -12.35
CA PRO A 40 4.49 9.95 -12.30
C PRO A 40 3.64 11.20 -12.05
N TYR A 41 4.24 12.32 -11.64
CA TYR A 41 3.53 13.53 -11.26
C TYR A 41 3.36 14.43 -12.48
N ASN A 42 2.12 14.81 -12.79
CA ASN A 42 1.75 15.46 -14.05
C ASN A 42 1.29 16.92 -13.93
N GLY A 43 1.36 17.51 -12.73
CA GLY A 43 0.97 18.90 -12.48
C GLY A 43 -0.56 19.12 -12.41
N LYS A 44 -1.38 18.06 -12.38
CA LYS A 44 -2.83 18.20 -12.27
C LYS A 44 -3.22 18.76 -10.91
N VAL A 45 -4.13 19.75 -10.91
CA VAL A 45 -4.77 20.25 -9.70
C VAL A 45 -6.02 19.42 -9.43
N TYR A 46 -6.16 18.96 -8.21
CA TYR A 46 -7.29 18.17 -7.74
C TYR A 46 -8.09 18.96 -6.71
N SER A 47 -9.41 18.77 -6.72
CA SER A 47 -10.30 19.20 -5.64
C SER A 47 -10.50 18.08 -4.62
N THR A 48 -11.03 18.41 -3.44
CA THR A 48 -11.49 17.44 -2.44
C THR A 48 -12.50 16.45 -3.04
N ASN A 49 -13.37 16.90 -3.94
CA ASN A 49 -14.32 16.03 -4.61
C ASN A 49 -13.62 15.02 -5.56
N ASP A 50 -12.54 15.43 -6.24
CA ASP A 50 -11.78 14.50 -7.09
C ASP A 50 -11.15 13.38 -6.25
N LEU A 51 -10.58 13.72 -5.08
CA LEU A 51 -10.04 12.72 -4.14
C LEU A 51 -11.14 11.79 -3.63
N ASN A 52 -12.25 12.35 -3.16
CA ASN A 52 -13.37 11.57 -2.65
C ASN A 52 -13.96 10.63 -3.72
N ASN A 53 -14.03 11.08 -4.96
CA ASN A 53 -14.47 10.27 -6.10
C ASN A 53 -13.46 9.15 -6.41
N PHE A 54 -12.16 9.45 -6.42
CA PHE A 54 -11.12 8.45 -6.58
C PHE A 54 -11.21 7.37 -5.51
N ILE A 55 -11.26 7.77 -4.22
CA ILE A 55 -11.38 6.85 -3.08
C ILE A 55 -12.63 5.97 -3.23
N SER A 56 -13.79 6.58 -3.50
CA SER A 56 -15.05 5.85 -3.64
C SER A 56 -15.01 4.86 -4.80
N ASN A 57 -14.56 5.29 -5.98
CA ASN A 57 -14.48 4.46 -7.17
C ASN A 57 -13.49 3.29 -7.02
N THR A 58 -12.39 3.50 -6.29
CA THR A 58 -11.43 2.43 -6.01
C THR A 58 -12.05 1.35 -5.11
N ILE A 59 -12.78 1.76 -4.08
CA ILE A 59 -13.45 0.84 -3.15
C ILE A 59 -14.50 -0.01 -3.88
N THR A 60 -15.25 0.55 -4.85
CA THR A 60 -16.22 -0.24 -5.63
C THR A 60 -15.57 -1.35 -6.47
N LYS A 61 -14.26 -1.24 -6.72
CA LYS A 61 -13.47 -2.27 -7.41
C LYS A 61 -12.86 -3.29 -6.45
N ASN A 62 -13.22 -3.27 -5.16
CA ASN A 62 -12.64 -4.08 -4.09
C ASN A 62 -11.12 -3.88 -3.94
N LYS A 63 -10.64 -2.65 -4.15
CA LYS A 63 -9.24 -2.26 -3.95
C LYS A 63 -9.12 -1.20 -2.87
N LYS A 64 -7.95 -1.12 -2.24
CA LYS A 64 -7.64 -0.05 -1.28
C LYS A 64 -7.09 1.18 -2.01
N PRO A 65 -7.66 2.36 -1.79
CA PRO A 65 -7.14 3.61 -2.38
C PRO A 65 -5.84 4.03 -1.70
N ILE A 66 -4.87 4.44 -2.52
CA ILE A 66 -3.65 5.09 -2.05
C ILE A 66 -3.49 6.42 -2.76
N VAL A 67 -3.33 7.51 -1.98
CA VAL A 67 -2.98 8.83 -2.51
C VAL A 67 -1.54 9.13 -2.14
N ILE A 68 -0.72 9.48 -3.13
CA ILE A 68 0.70 9.78 -2.95
C ILE A 68 0.97 11.22 -3.37
N PHE A 69 1.17 12.09 -2.39
CA PHE A 69 1.62 13.46 -2.62
C PHE A 69 3.13 13.45 -2.84
N GLY A 70 3.58 14.11 -3.90
CA GLY A 70 4.99 14.15 -4.25
C GLY A 70 5.29 15.03 -5.45
N ALA A 71 6.50 14.90 -5.99
CA ALA A 71 6.93 15.66 -7.16
C ALA A 71 8.05 14.95 -7.93
N ASN A 72 8.16 15.21 -9.22
CA ASN A 72 9.19 14.60 -10.08
C ASN A 72 10.64 15.05 -9.77
N TRP A 73 10.83 16.17 -9.10
CA TRP A 73 12.15 16.61 -8.64
C TRP A 73 12.62 15.91 -7.36
N CYS A 74 11.72 15.27 -6.62
CA CYS A 74 12.01 14.60 -5.35
C CYS A 74 12.64 13.22 -5.59
N PRO A 75 13.87 12.97 -5.16
CA PRO A 75 14.52 11.66 -5.37
C PRO A 75 13.79 10.51 -4.69
N ASP A 76 13.33 10.70 -3.45
CA ASP A 76 12.61 9.69 -2.69
C ASP A 76 11.27 9.33 -3.34
N CYS A 77 10.55 10.32 -3.89
CA CYS A 77 9.31 10.11 -4.64
C CYS A 77 9.55 9.24 -5.88
N ARG A 78 10.65 9.49 -6.59
CA ARG A 78 11.00 8.73 -7.80
C ARG A 78 11.48 7.31 -7.49
N ILE A 79 12.29 7.13 -6.44
CA ILE A 79 12.73 5.80 -5.99
C ILE A 79 11.53 5.00 -5.49
N PHE A 80 10.65 5.60 -4.67
CA PHE A 80 9.43 4.95 -4.22
C PHE A 80 8.57 4.48 -5.40
N SER A 81 8.34 5.36 -6.38
CA SER A 81 7.57 5.04 -7.59
C SER A 81 8.26 3.96 -8.45
N ALA A 82 9.59 3.99 -8.56
CA ALA A 82 10.34 2.98 -9.30
C ALA A 82 10.25 1.60 -8.63
N THR A 83 10.30 1.55 -7.31
CA THR A 83 10.11 0.30 -6.56
C THR A 83 8.73 -0.31 -6.83
N MET A 84 7.68 0.50 -6.87
CA MET A 84 6.33 0.02 -7.21
C MET A 84 6.22 -0.52 -8.64
N ASN A 85 7.12 -0.15 -9.54
CA ASN A 85 7.17 -0.65 -10.92
C ASN A 85 7.96 -1.96 -11.08
N ILE A 86 8.61 -2.47 -10.04
CA ILE A 86 9.20 -3.81 -10.05
C ILE A 86 8.07 -4.82 -10.35
N PRO A 87 8.19 -5.70 -11.37
CA PRO A 87 7.08 -6.49 -11.87
C PRO A 87 6.30 -7.26 -10.80
N LYS A 88 7.00 -7.88 -9.85
CA LYS A 88 6.40 -8.63 -8.74
C LYS A 88 5.60 -7.72 -7.81
N ILE A 89 6.15 -6.55 -7.46
CA ILE A 89 5.48 -5.55 -6.62
C ILE A 89 4.30 -4.95 -7.37
N LYS A 90 4.50 -4.56 -8.63
CA LYS A 90 3.44 -3.98 -9.47
C LYS A 90 2.24 -4.91 -9.59
N SER A 91 2.47 -6.20 -9.85
CA SER A 91 1.40 -7.20 -9.91
C SER A 91 0.60 -7.28 -8.60
N TYR A 92 1.28 -7.22 -7.46
CA TYR A 92 0.64 -7.20 -6.15
C TYR A 92 -0.18 -5.93 -5.92
N ILE A 93 0.40 -4.77 -6.26
CA ILE A 93 -0.26 -3.46 -6.13
C ILE A 93 -1.49 -3.40 -7.04
N ASP A 94 -1.36 -3.74 -8.31
CA ASP A 94 -2.45 -3.70 -9.29
C ASP A 94 -3.64 -4.58 -8.88
N LYS A 95 -3.38 -5.67 -8.16
CA LYS A 95 -4.42 -6.56 -7.65
C LYS A 95 -5.18 -5.97 -6.46
N ASN A 96 -4.48 -5.31 -5.53
CA ASN A 96 -5.02 -4.99 -4.21
C ASN A 96 -5.29 -3.49 -4.01
N PHE A 97 -4.65 -2.63 -4.79
CA PHE A 97 -4.67 -1.17 -4.62
C PHE A 97 -4.96 -0.44 -5.92
N GLU A 98 -5.36 0.80 -5.79
CA GLU A 98 -5.33 1.78 -6.88
C GLU A 98 -4.62 3.04 -6.37
N ILE A 99 -3.72 3.60 -7.17
CA ILE A 99 -2.83 4.68 -6.76
C ILE A 99 -3.18 5.96 -7.52
N LEU A 100 -3.33 7.05 -6.77
CA LEU A 100 -3.41 8.40 -7.29
C LEU A 100 -2.15 9.17 -6.91
N TYR A 101 -1.38 9.59 -7.92
CA TYR A 101 -0.27 10.52 -7.72
C TYR A 101 -0.79 11.96 -7.75
N VAL A 102 -0.51 12.70 -6.68
CA VAL A 102 -0.89 14.10 -6.52
C VAL A 102 0.38 14.94 -6.51
N ASP A 103 0.59 15.72 -7.59
CA ASP A 103 1.74 16.59 -7.72
C ASP A 103 1.61 17.81 -6.79
N VAL A 104 2.61 18.05 -5.98
CA VAL A 104 2.69 19.28 -5.16
C VAL A 104 3.62 20.32 -5.77
N LYS A 105 4.22 20.04 -6.94
CA LYS A 105 5.28 20.86 -7.55
C LYS A 105 6.35 21.21 -6.51
N ARG A 106 6.63 22.49 -6.30
CA ARG A 106 7.52 22.98 -5.24
C ARG A 106 6.71 23.49 -4.03
N TYR A 107 5.70 22.68 -3.61
CA TYR A 107 4.71 23.03 -2.56
C TYR A 107 3.82 24.20 -2.97
N GLU A 108 3.40 24.23 -4.25
CA GLU A 108 2.65 25.33 -4.86
C GLU A 108 1.20 24.94 -5.16
N ILE A 109 0.92 23.63 -5.40
CA ILE A 109 -0.40 23.13 -5.75
C ILE A 109 -0.81 21.96 -4.87
N ASN A 110 -2.11 21.71 -4.74
CA ASN A 110 -2.70 20.60 -4.01
C ASN A 110 -2.36 20.56 -2.49
N MET A 111 -1.80 21.64 -1.93
CA MET A 111 -1.36 21.66 -0.54
C MET A 111 -2.53 21.60 0.44
N SER A 112 -3.64 22.27 0.12
CA SER A 112 -4.86 22.22 0.95
C SER A 112 -5.42 20.82 1.12
N LEU A 113 -5.22 19.93 0.12
CA LEU A 113 -5.65 18.53 0.22
C LEU A 113 -4.83 17.76 1.25
N MET A 114 -3.56 18.10 1.47
CA MET A 114 -2.75 17.51 2.54
C MET A 114 -3.25 17.96 3.91
N GLU A 115 -3.56 19.25 4.04
CA GLU A 115 -4.05 19.87 5.28
C GLU A 115 -5.37 19.24 5.76
N GLU A 116 -6.27 18.88 4.84
CA GLU A 116 -7.53 18.17 5.16
C GLU A 116 -7.29 16.85 5.92
N TYR A 117 -6.14 16.23 5.75
CA TYR A 117 -5.74 15.00 6.45
C TYR A 117 -4.77 15.26 7.62
N GLY A 118 -4.64 16.51 8.06
CA GLY A 118 -3.77 16.89 9.18
C GLY A 118 -2.27 16.79 8.85
N ILE A 119 -1.90 16.85 7.55
CA ILE A 119 -0.52 16.79 7.12
C ILE A 119 0.01 18.21 6.93
N GLU A 120 0.99 18.59 7.73
CA GLU A 120 1.65 19.88 7.59
C GLU A 120 2.56 19.92 6.35
N SER A 121 2.46 21.02 5.59
CA SER A 121 3.21 21.21 4.33
C SER A 121 4.73 21.19 4.51
N ALA A 122 5.22 21.65 5.67
CA ALA A 122 6.65 21.70 5.99
C ALA A 122 7.30 20.33 6.21
N GLU A 123 6.53 19.26 6.34
CA GLU A 123 7.07 17.96 6.73
C GLU A 123 7.68 17.13 5.58
N GLY A 124 7.68 17.62 4.33
CA GLY A 124 8.32 16.98 3.18
C GLY A 124 7.49 15.89 2.47
N ILE A 125 8.02 15.37 1.38
CA ILE A 125 7.42 14.38 0.47
C ILE A 125 8.39 13.20 0.24
N PRO A 126 7.89 12.01 -0.20
CA PRO A 126 6.50 11.69 -0.46
C PRO A 126 5.65 11.55 0.80
N ARG A 127 4.34 11.79 0.67
CA ARG A 127 3.33 11.50 1.68
C ARG A 127 2.36 10.48 1.15
N LEU A 128 2.15 9.41 1.89
CA LEU A 128 1.24 8.36 1.52
C LEU A 128 0.03 8.35 2.43
N LEU A 129 -1.15 8.33 1.81
CA LEU A 129 -2.43 8.12 2.49
C LEU A 129 -3.03 6.82 1.97
N VAL A 130 -3.27 5.86 2.86
CA VAL A 130 -3.90 4.57 2.57
C VAL A 130 -5.27 4.53 3.23
N PHE A 131 -6.30 4.21 2.46
CA PHE A 131 -7.68 4.17 2.96
C PHE A 131 -8.22 2.74 2.97
N ASP A 132 -9.07 2.43 3.97
CA ASP A 132 -9.82 1.19 4.03
C ASP A 132 -11.15 1.27 3.23
N ALA A 133 -11.93 0.18 3.26
CA ALA A 133 -13.23 0.10 2.60
C ALA A 133 -14.28 1.08 3.18
N ASN A 134 -14.07 1.60 4.37
CA ASN A 134 -14.92 2.60 5.01
C ASN A 134 -14.43 4.04 4.77
N LYS A 135 -13.47 4.24 3.86
CA LYS A 135 -12.81 5.52 3.56
C LYS A 135 -12.02 6.10 4.74
N LYS A 136 -11.67 5.27 5.71
CA LYS A 136 -10.86 5.69 6.86
C LYS A 136 -9.38 5.64 6.50
N LEU A 137 -8.65 6.70 6.82
CA LEU A 137 -7.18 6.72 6.73
C LEU A 137 -6.59 5.74 7.76
N ILE A 138 -5.89 4.70 7.30
CA ILE A 138 -5.37 3.62 8.14
C ILE A 138 -3.90 3.75 8.51
N ASN A 139 -3.19 4.72 7.91
CA ASN A 139 -1.77 4.95 8.17
C ASN A 139 -1.45 6.38 8.65
N SER A 140 -2.34 7.00 9.40
CA SER A 140 -2.18 8.38 9.88
C SER A 140 -0.90 8.62 10.68
N SER A 141 -0.40 7.61 11.41
CA SER A 141 0.81 7.70 12.23
C SER A 141 2.12 7.63 11.43
N ASN A 142 2.10 7.18 10.18
CA ASN A 142 3.31 6.94 9.38
C ASN A 142 3.24 7.45 7.94
N THR A 143 2.44 8.49 7.69
CA THR A 143 2.36 9.11 6.35
C THR A 143 3.71 9.62 5.83
N THR A 144 4.67 9.87 6.74
CA THR A 144 6.00 10.41 6.46
C THR A 144 7.08 9.40 6.19
N GLU A 145 6.80 8.12 6.40
CA GLU A 145 7.81 7.04 6.46
C GLU A 145 8.72 7.02 5.22
N TRP A 146 8.15 7.28 4.05
CA TRP A 146 8.85 7.11 2.77
C TRP A 146 9.60 8.36 2.27
N ARG A 147 9.72 9.39 3.11
CA ARG A 147 10.61 10.54 2.83
C ARG A 147 12.10 10.16 2.76
N THR A 148 12.41 8.95 3.18
CA THR A 148 13.75 8.34 3.11
C THR A 148 13.76 7.10 2.21
N ALA A 149 12.89 7.05 1.19
CA ALA A 149 12.73 5.87 0.33
C ALA A 149 14.03 5.45 -0.37
N ARG A 150 14.93 6.40 -0.70
CA ARG A 150 16.24 6.10 -1.30
C ARG A 150 17.19 5.35 -0.38
N ASP A 151 16.97 5.43 0.95
CA ASP A 151 17.78 4.76 1.97
C ASP A 151 17.15 3.43 2.42
N ARG A 152 16.05 3.01 1.75
CA ARG A 152 15.28 1.82 2.04
C ARG A 152 15.47 0.76 0.96
N THR A 153 15.32 -0.49 1.36
CA THR A 153 15.29 -1.61 0.40
C THR A 153 13.94 -1.68 -0.31
N SER A 154 13.94 -2.25 -1.52
CA SER A 154 12.68 -2.53 -2.24
C SER A 154 11.78 -3.48 -1.45
N GLN A 155 12.36 -4.39 -0.65
CA GLN A 155 11.60 -5.30 0.19
C GLN A 155 10.87 -4.57 1.33
N GLU A 156 11.48 -3.57 1.96
CA GLU A 156 10.81 -2.77 3.01
C GLU A 156 9.60 -2.04 2.43
N ILE A 157 9.74 -1.42 1.25
CA ILE A 157 8.63 -0.77 0.55
C ILE A 157 7.54 -1.79 0.20
N PHE A 158 7.92 -2.98 -0.28
CA PHE A 158 6.95 -4.04 -0.58
C PHE A 158 6.24 -4.55 0.67
N ASN A 159 6.97 -4.70 1.77
CA ASN A 159 6.39 -5.12 3.05
C ASN A 159 5.31 -4.14 3.54
N PHE A 160 5.53 -2.84 3.36
CA PHE A 160 4.51 -1.83 3.67
C PHE A 160 3.19 -2.10 2.94
N PHE A 161 3.22 -2.35 1.62
CA PHE A 161 1.99 -2.67 0.88
C PHE A 161 1.34 -3.96 1.37
N GLN A 162 2.13 -4.98 1.71
CA GLN A 162 1.61 -6.22 2.24
C GLN A 162 0.94 -6.02 3.61
N ASP A 163 1.54 -5.20 4.48
CA ASP A 163 0.98 -4.86 5.80
C ASP A 163 -0.30 -4.04 5.66
N MET A 164 -0.31 -3.04 4.76
CA MET A 164 -1.51 -2.24 4.49
C MET A 164 -2.66 -3.06 3.88
N ASN A 165 -2.35 -4.15 3.19
CA ASN A 165 -3.38 -5.02 2.64
C ASN A 165 -3.98 -5.97 3.69
N SER A 166 -3.23 -6.32 4.71
CA SER A 166 -3.64 -7.25 5.76
C SER A 166 -4.51 -6.62 6.85
N ASN A 167 -4.55 -5.28 6.92
CA ASN A 167 -5.30 -4.46 7.90
C ASN A 167 -6.74 -4.17 7.46
#